data_8642117c4626a06bde64c4f5115cd113
#
_entry.id   8642117c4626a06bde64c4f5115cd113
#
_cell.length_a   1.000
_cell.length_b   1.000
_cell.length_c   1.000
_cell.angle_alpha   90.00
_cell.angle_beta   90.00
_cell.angle_gamma   90.00
#
_symmetry.space_group_name_H-M   'P 1'
#
loop_
_entity.id
_entity.type
_entity.pdbx_description
1 polymer ?
#
loop_
_entity_poly.entity_id
_entity_poly.type
_entity_poly.pdbx_seq_one_letter_code
_entity_poly.pdbx_strand_id
1 'polypeptide(L)'
;MRTFAAGDPGAAERLYDLYSSRIFGLGLVMLGNEAAAEDLVQDTMVKVWRNAERYDPARGSLDTWILLMARNLAIDSLRRRVLDARMIEKTKPRDEADPTAGPDAIAETTDMVERARRAMASLSDGQRAALELAYFGGKTSAEVAELEGIPLGTAKTRIRTALLKLRESLETTHEL
;
A
#
# COMPACT_ATOMS: atom_id res chain seq x y z
N MET A 1 -12.62 -15.75 7.18
CA MET A 1 -12.74 -15.79 5.70
C MET A 1 -13.87 -16.68 5.20
N ARG A 2 -14.06 -17.93 5.70
CA ARG A 2 -15.17 -18.80 5.20
C ARG A 2 -16.56 -18.18 5.41
N THR A 3 -16.83 -17.62 6.58
CA THR A 3 -18.09 -16.91 6.90
C THR A 3 -18.27 -15.65 6.05
N PHE A 4 -17.19 -14.93 5.81
CA PHE A 4 -17.18 -13.77 4.93
C PHE A 4 -17.46 -14.14 3.46
N ALA A 5 -16.84 -15.21 2.95
CA ALA A 5 -17.13 -15.74 1.61
C ALA A 5 -18.58 -16.20 1.46
N ALA A 6 -19.19 -16.69 2.54
CA ALA A 6 -20.61 -17.08 2.57
C ALA A 6 -21.58 -15.88 2.67
N GLY A 7 -21.09 -14.64 2.69
CA GLY A 7 -21.91 -13.42 2.73
C GLY A 7 -22.42 -13.08 4.13
N ASP A 8 -21.77 -13.54 5.19
CA ASP A 8 -22.13 -13.16 6.58
C ASP A 8 -21.87 -11.67 6.80
N PRO A 9 -22.91 -10.83 7.05
CA PRO A 9 -22.74 -9.40 7.26
C PRO A 9 -21.84 -9.07 8.45
N GLY A 10 -21.93 -9.82 9.54
CA GLY A 10 -21.08 -9.60 10.71
C GLY A 10 -19.60 -9.91 10.46
N ALA A 11 -19.30 -10.83 9.54
CA ALA A 11 -17.92 -11.05 9.11
C ALA A 11 -17.40 -9.92 8.21
N ALA A 12 -18.28 -9.34 7.39
CA ALA A 12 -17.93 -8.19 6.54
C ALA A 12 -17.65 -6.92 7.38
N GLU A 13 -18.50 -6.63 8.36
CA GLU A 13 -18.33 -5.53 9.30
C GLU A 13 -17.00 -5.63 10.06
N ARG A 14 -16.73 -6.77 10.69
CA ARG A 14 -15.45 -7.01 11.39
C ARG A 14 -14.24 -6.85 10.49
N LEU A 15 -14.33 -7.26 9.25
CA LEU A 15 -13.23 -7.15 8.30
C LEU A 15 -13.01 -5.69 7.89
N TYR A 16 -14.09 -4.95 7.71
CA TYR A 16 -14.05 -3.52 7.45
C TYR A 16 -13.40 -2.77 8.62
N ASP A 17 -13.85 -3.00 9.85
CA ASP A 17 -13.32 -2.35 11.06
C ASP A 17 -11.82 -2.61 11.25
N LEU A 18 -11.37 -3.83 10.95
CA LEU A 18 -9.95 -4.20 11.11
C LEU A 18 -9.04 -3.60 10.04
N TYR A 19 -9.54 -3.35 8.83
CA TYR A 19 -8.67 -3.02 7.71
C TYR A 19 -8.93 -1.67 7.06
N SER A 20 -10.11 -1.05 7.24
CA SER A 20 -10.46 0.21 6.57
C SER A 20 -9.46 1.34 6.84
N SER A 21 -9.14 1.60 8.10
CA SER A 21 -8.16 2.65 8.49
C SER A 21 -6.76 2.38 7.93
N ARG A 22 -6.32 1.12 7.91
CA ARG A 22 -5.00 0.73 7.37
C ARG A 22 -4.94 0.89 5.86
N ILE A 23 -6.01 0.52 5.15
CA ILE A 23 -6.12 0.67 3.69
C ILE A 23 -6.23 2.14 3.34
N PHE A 24 -7.02 2.92 4.09
CA PHE A 24 -7.15 4.36 3.92
C PHE A 24 -5.80 5.07 4.09
N GLY A 25 -5.06 4.77 5.17
CA GLY A 25 -3.72 5.31 5.37
C GLY A 25 -2.76 4.96 4.24
N LEU A 26 -2.80 3.72 3.73
CA LEU A 26 -2.03 3.32 2.55
C LEU A 26 -2.45 4.14 1.31
N GLY A 27 -3.75 4.35 1.13
CA GLY A 27 -4.32 5.18 0.05
C GLY A 27 -3.83 6.61 0.11
N LEU A 28 -3.87 7.26 1.28
CA LEU A 28 -3.38 8.62 1.47
C LEU A 28 -1.89 8.74 1.10
N VAL A 29 -1.06 7.80 1.57
CA VAL A 29 0.39 7.81 1.27
C VAL A 29 0.66 7.59 -0.21
N MET A 30 -0.07 6.67 -0.87
CA MET A 30 0.21 6.31 -2.27
C MET A 30 -0.49 7.23 -3.27
N LEU A 31 -1.71 7.67 -2.99
CA LEU A 31 -2.56 8.40 -3.94
C LEU A 31 -2.59 9.90 -3.67
N GLY A 32 -2.21 10.34 -2.45
CA GLY A 32 -2.13 11.73 -2.05
C GLY A 32 -3.47 12.48 -2.03
N ASN A 33 -4.60 11.74 -2.02
CA ASN A 33 -5.94 12.30 -2.12
C ASN A 33 -6.92 11.47 -1.31
N GLU A 34 -7.72 12.13 -0.47
CA GLU A 34 -8.65 11.50 0.48
C GLU A 34 -9.75 10.71 -0.24
N ALA A 35 -10.40 11.31 -1.22
CA ALA A 35 -11.44 10.64 -2.01
C ALA A 35 -10.90 9.38 -2.70
N ALA A 36 -9.68 9.44 -3.23
CA ALA A 36 -9.05 8.27 -3.84
C ALA A 36 -8.64 7.21 -2.81
N ALA A 37 -8.34 7.61 -1.57
CA ALA A 37 -8.08 6.66 -0.48
C ALA A 37 -9.37 5.97 -0.02
N GLU A 38 -10.50 6.68 0.04
CA GLU A 38 -11.82 6.10 0.29
C GLU A 38 -12.23 5.11 -0.79
N ASP A 39 -12.08 5.49 -2.07
CA ASP A 39 -12.32 4.59 -3.21
C ASP A 39 -11.46 3.32 -3.10
N LEU A 40 -10.18 3.46 -2.69
CA LEU A 40 -9.29 2.34 -2.48
C LEU A 40 -9.79 1.39 -1.40
N VAL A 41 -10.36 1.91 -0.30
CA VAL A 41 -10.98 1.08 0.76
C VAL A 41 -12.13 0.28 0.17
N GLN A 42 -13.05 0.93 -0.52
CA GLN A 42 -14.22 0.28 -1.12
C GLN A 42 -13.80 -0.79 -2.14
N ASP A 43 -12.94 -0.45 -3.08
CA ASP A 43 -12.46 -1.36 -4.12
C ASP A 43 -11.72 -2.57 -3.51
N THR A 44 -10.95 -2.34 -2.45
CA THR A 44 -10.24 -3.42 -1.74
C THR A 44 -11.24 -4.36 -1.08
N MET A 45 -12.25 -3.87 -0.37
CA MET A 45 -13.27 -4.71 0.27
C MET A 45 -14.05 -5.54 -0.74
N VAL A 46 -14.44 -4.95 -1.87
CA VAL A 46 -15.08 -5.68 -2.97
C VAL A 46 -14.16 -6.76 -3.55
N LYS A 47 -12.88 -6.44 -3.76
CA LYS A 47 -11.90 -7.39 -4.29
C LYS A 47 -11.62 -8.53 -3.32
N VAL A 48 -11.50 -8.24 -2.03
CA VAL A 48 -11.36 -9.24 -0.96
C VAL A 48 -12.56 -10.17 -0.94
N TRP A 49 -13.78 -9.63 -1.00
CA TRP A 49 -15.00 -10.42 -1.04
C TRP A 49 -15.04 -11.37 -2.25
N ARG A 50 -14.80 -10.85 -3.44
CA ARG A 50 -14.79 -11.65 -4.68
C ARG A 50 -13.72 -12.75 -4.71
N ASN A 51 -12.67 -12.60 -3.92
CA ASN A 51 -11.56 -13.55 -3.88
C ASN A 51 -11.43 -14.30 -2.55
N ALA A 52 -12.43 -14.17 -1.66
CA ALA A 52 -12.38 -14.72 -0.30
C ALA A 52 -12.14 -16.24 -0.27
N GLU A 53 -12.72 -16.98 -1.21
CA GLU A 53 -12.52 -18.43 -1.36
C GLU A 53 -11.10 -18.84 -1.77
N ARG A 54 -10.35 -17.90 -2.38
CA ARG A 54 -8.97 -18.15 -2.84
C ARG A 54 -7.93 -17.89 -1.76
N TYR A 55 -8.35 -17.37 -0.61
CA TYR A 55 -7.43 -17.16 0.50
C TYR A 55 -6.98 -18.49 1.09
N ASP A 56 -5.66 -18.71 1.09
CA ASP A 56 -5.01 -19.88 1.66
C ASP A 56 -4.06 -19.43 2.78
N PRO A 57 -4.37 -19.74 4.07
CA PRO A 57 -3.53 -19.38 5.19
C PRO A 57 -2.13 -20.00 5.17
N ALA A 58 -1.95 -21.11 4.44
CA ALA A 58 -0.63 -21.73 4.27
C ALA A 58 0.32 -20.88 3.39
N ARG A 59 -0.22 -19.97 2.58
CA ARG A 59 0.53 -19.08 1.67
C ARG A 59 0.88 -17.72 2.27
N GLY A 60 0.27 -17.35 3.38
CA GLY A 60 0.52 -16.08 4.07
C GLY A 60 -0.60 -15.64 4.98
N SER A 61 -0.31 -14.66 5.82
CA SER A 61 -1.31 -14.08 6.72
C SER A 61 -2.40 -13.33 5.97
N LEU A 62 -3.58 -13.24 6.59
CA LEU A 62 -4.71 -12.48 6.06
C LEU A 62 -4.34 -11.00 5.85
N ASP A 63 -3.61 -10.42 6.79
CA ASP A 63 -3.08 -9.06 6.72
C ASP A 63 -2.28 -8.83 5.43
N THR A 64 -1.28 -9.69 5.20
CA THR A 64 -0.44 -9.60 4.01
C THR A 64 -1.26 -9.72 2.73
N TRP A 65 -2.21 -10.63 2.71
CA TRP A 65 -3.04 -10.89 1.54
C TRP A 65 -3.95 -9.68 1.19
N ILE A 66 -4.62 -9.10 2.20
CA ILE A 66 -5.50 -7.93 2.02
C ILE A 66 -4.68 -6.68 1.64
N LEU A 67 -3.60 -6.39 2.36
CA LEU A 67 -2.80 -5.20 2.11
C LEU A 67 -2.06 -5.26 0.75
N LEU A 68 -1.69 -6.46 0.28
CA LEU A 68 -1.20 -6.63 -1.09
C LEU A 68 -2.26 -6.34 -2.14
N MET A 69 -3.53 -6.72 -1.90
CA MET A 69 -4.63 -6.36 -2.80
C MET A 69 -4.84 -4.86 -2.86
N ALA A 70 -4.88 -4.19 -1.70
CA ALA A 70 -5.01 -2.74 -1.61
C ALA A 70 -3.86 -2.04 -2.35
N ARG A 71 -2.62 -2.43 -2.07
CA ARG A 71 -1.45 -1.88 -2.75
C ARG A 71 -1.52 -2.05 -4.27
N ASN A 72 -1.88 -3.23 -4.75
CA ASN A 72 -1.97 -3.47 -6.20
C ASN A 72 -3.07 -2.59 -6.84
N LEU A 73 -4.21 -2.39 -6.17
CA LEU A 73 -5.25 -1.48 -6.62
C LEU A 73 -4.77 -0.02 -6.64
N ALA A 74 -4.02 0.43 -5.63
CA ALA A 74 -3.44 1.76 -5.60
C ALA A 74 -2.45 1.97 -6.77
N ILE A 75 -1.58 0.98 -7.03
CA ILE A 75 -0.67 1.02 -8.19
C ILE A 75 -1.43 1.10 -9.52
N ASP A 76 -2.48 0.30 -9.67
CA ASP A 76 -3.31 0.31 -10.88
C ASP A 76 -4.03 1.66 -11.06
N SER A 77 -4.43 2.31 -9.95
CA SER A 77 -4.99 3.66 -9.95
C SER A 77 -3.95 4.71 -10.39
N LEU A 78 -2.73 4.65 -9.84
CA LEU A 78 -1.64 5.54 -10.24
C LEU A 78 -1.28 5.38 -11.74
N ARG A 79 -1.20 4.14 -12.22
CA ARG A 79 -0.93 3.86 -13.64
C ARG A 79 -2.00 4.44 -14.55
N ARG A 80 -3.28 4.31 -14.17
CA ARG A 80 -4.41 4.89 -14.92
C ARG A 80 -4.30 6.42 -14.95
N ARG A 81 -4.05 7.09 -13.82
CA ARG A 81 -3.88 8.55 -13.76
C ARG A 81 -2.76 9.04 -14.67
N VAL A 82 -1.62 8.32 -14.71
CA VAL A 82 -0.49 8.67 -15.61
C VAL A 82 -0.90 8.51 -17.09
N LEU A 83 -1.66 7.48 -17.43
CA LEU A 83 -2.15 7.29 -18.80
C LEU A 83 -3.17 8.36 -19.18
N ASP A 84 -4.11 8.67 -18.29
CA ASP A 84 -5.13 9.71 -18.50
C ASP A 84 -4.49 11.10 -18.64
N ALA A 85 -3.50 11.42 -17.77
CA ALA A 85 -2.74 12.66 -17.87
C ALA A 85 -2.00 12.79 -19.21
N ARG A 86 -1.39 11.71 -19.71
CA ARG A 86 -0.75 11.68 -21.03
C ARG A 86 -1.73 11.84 -22.20
N MET A 87 -2.96 11.36 -22.04
CA MET A 87 -4.02 11.54 -23.02
C MET A 87 -4.54 12.99 -23.01
N ILE A 88 -4.65 13.61 -21.82
CA ILE A 88 -5.08 14.99 -21.62
C ILE A 88 -3.98 15.98 -22.04
N GLU A 89 -2.69 15.67 -21.81
CA GLU A 89 -1.54 16.50 -22.17
C GLU A 89 -1.41 16.68 -23.70
N LYS A 90 -2.01 15.77 -24.46
CA LYS A 90 -2.22 15.99 -25.91
C LYS A 90 -3.31 17.01 -26.24
N THR A 91 -4.06 17.51 -25.24
CA THR A 91 -5.26 18.33 -25.46
C THR A 91 -5.35 19.62 -24.62
N LYS A 92 -4.53 19.85 -23.55
CA LYS A 92 -4.57 21.11 -22.76
C LYS A 92 -3.34 21.32 -21.86
N PRO A 93 -3.06 22.60 -21.44
CA PRO A 93 -1.94 22.95 -20.56
C PRO A 93 -2.20 22.59 -19.09
N ARG A 94 -1.10 22.41 -18.39
CA ARG A 94 -0.86 21.90 -17.06
C ARG A 94 -1.44 22.82 -15.98
N ASP A 95 -2.30 22.27 -15.11
CA ASP A 95 -2.59 22.83 -13.80
C ASP A 95 -2.07 21.87 -12.72
N GLU A 96 -1.35 22.43 -11.76
CA GLU A 96 -0.66 21.72 -10.70
C GLU A 96 -1.68 21.22 -9.64
N ALA A 97 -1.55 19.97 -9.24
CA ALA A 97 -2.35 19.41 -8.15
C ALA A 97 -1.78 19.83 -6.80
N ASP A 98 -2.60 20.52 -6.01
CA ASP A 98 -2.31 20.98 -4.65
C ASP A 98 -2.40 19.82 -3.64
N PRO A 99 -1.41 19.58 -2.79
CA PRO A 99 -1.47 18.56 -1.74
C PRO A 99 -1.98 19.18 -0.44
N THR A 100 -3.29 19.17 -0.23
CA THR A 100 -3.87 19.56 1.05
C THR A 100 -4.46 18.35 1.79
N ALA A 101 -3.70 17.81 2.74
CA ALA A 101 -4.22 16.96 3.80
C ALA A 101 -4.73 17.86 4.94
N GLY A 102 -5.99 17.71 5.33
CA GLY A 102 -6.62 18.48 6.40
C GLY A 102 -6.10 18.09 7.80
N PRO A 103 -6.21 18.99 8.81
CA PRO A 103 -5.49 18.87 10.09
C PRO A 103 -6.06 17.93 11.15
N ASP A 104 -7.25 17.36 11.02
CA ASP A 104 -7.92 16.66 12.11
C ASP A 104 -7.73 15.12 12.18
N ALA A 105 -7.17 14.51 11.15
CA ALA A 105 -6.74 13.09 11.18
C ALA A 105 -5.32 12.90 11.74
N ILE A 106 -4.71 13.97 12.26
CA ILE A 106 -3.25 14.09 12.45
C ILE A 106 -2.75 13.47 13.76
N ALA A 107 -3.55 13.30 14.80
CA ALA A 107 -3.05 12.93 16.12
C ALA A 107 -2.68 11.41 16.23
N GLU A 108 -3.55 10.50 15.78
CA GLU A 108 -3.19 9.05 15.72
C GLU A 108 -2.29 8.72 14.52
N THR A 109 -2.45 9.47 13.41
CA THR A 109 -1.57 9.38 12.24
C THR A 109 -0.15 9.83 12.54
N THR A 110 0.07 10.79 13.45
CA THR A 110 1.41 11.34 13.73
C THR A 110 2.34 10.28 14.35
N ASP A 111 1.86 9.47 15.31
CA ASP A 111 2.67 8.43 15.92
C ASP A 111 2.97 7.28 14.92
N MET A 112 1.98 6.89 14.12
CA MET A 112 2.18 5.87 13.08
C MET A 112 3.14 6.35 11.97
N VAL A 113 3.02 7.61 11.54
CA VAL A 113 3.92 8.22 10.55
C VAL A 113 5.33 8.33 11.11
N GLU A 114 5.49 8.73 12.36
CA GLU A 114 6.80 8.84 13.01
C GLU A 114 7.46 7.47 13.22
N ARG A 115 6.67 6.43 13.56
CA ARG A 115 7.12 5.03 13.59
C ARG A 115 7.55 4.53 12.23
N ALA A 116 6.75 4.77 11.21
CA ALA A 116 7.08 4.42 9.83
C ALA A 116 8.37 5.12 9.36
N ARG A 117 8.54 6.42 9.69
CA ARG A 117 9.76 7.19 9.39
C ARG A 117 10.99 6.61 10.08
N ARG A 118 10.89 6.26 11.38
CA ARG A 118 11.99 5.61 12.13
C ARG A 118 12.33 4.24 11.54
N ALA A 119 11.34 3.44 11.23
CA ALA A 119 11.52 2.15 10.59
C ALA A 119 12.20 2.29 9.21
N MET A 120 11.79 3.27 8.40
CA MET A 120 12.43 3.58 7.11
C MET A 120 13.88 4.06 7.29
N ALA A 121 14.19 4.80 8.35
CA ALA A 121 15.55 5.24 8.67
C ALA A 121 16.50 4.09 9.01
N SER A 122 16.01 2.95 9.46
CA SER A 122 16.81 1.74 9.75
C SER A 122 17.23 0.98 8.49
N LEU A 123 16.67 1.28 7.34
CA LEU A 123 17.00 0.65 6.08
C LEU A 123 18.30 1.22 5.51
N SER A 124 19.11 0.37 4.86
CA SER A 124 20.21 0.88 4.03
C SER A 124 19.64 1.63 2.82
N ASP A 125 20.42 2.55 2.24
CA ASP A 125 19.98 3.35 1.09
C ASP A 125 19.48 2.50 -0.06
N GLY A 126 20.18 1.40 -0.40
CA GLY A 126 19.73 0.49 -1.46
C GLY A 126 18.48 -0.33 -1.08
N GLN A 127 18.21 -0.59 0.21
CA GLN A 127 16.97 -1.22 0.65
C GLN A 127 15.81 -0.23 0.59
N ARG A 128 16.05 1.01 1.01
CA ARG A 128 15.07 2.09 0.97
C ARG A 128 14.66 2.42 -0.47
N ALA A 129 15.63 2.67 -1.35
CA ALA A 129 15.37 2.97 -2.76
C ALA A 129 14.60 1.83 -3.46
N ALA A 130 15.02 0.58 -3.28
CA ALA A 130 14.32 -0.56 -3.84
C ALA A 130 12.88 -0.71 -3.30
N LEU A 131 12.66 -0.40 -2.02
CA LEU A 131 11.34 -0.43 -1.41
C LEU A 131 10.46 0.72 -1.92
N GLU A 132 10.99 1.93 -2.01
CA GLU A 132 10.29 3.10 -2.53
C GLU A 132 9.84 2.88 -3.97
N LEU A 133 10.72 2.42 -4.83
CA LEU A 133 10.37 2.09 -6.21
C LEU A 133 9.31 0.98 -6.30
N ALA A 134 9.45 -0.07 -5.51
CA ALA A 134 8.51 -1.18 -5.54
C ALA A 134 7.16 -0.83 -4.91
N TYR A 135 7.16 -0.17 -3.74
CA TYR A 135 5.94 0.04 -2.94
C TYR A 135 5.21 1.32 -3.31
N PHE A 136 5.91 2.41 -3.51
CA PHE A 136 5.31 3.71 -3.82
C PHE A 136 5.36 4.00 -5.33
N GLY A 137 6.43 3.60 -6.01
CA GLY A 137 6.57 3.76 -7.45
C GLY A 137 5.85 2.70 -8.29
N GLY A 138 5.24 1.69 -7.65
CA GLY A 138 4.50 0.62 -8.34
C GLY A 138 5.33 -0.23 -9.30
N LYS A 139 6.67 -0.24 -9.12
CA LYS A 139 7.58 -0.98 -9.97
C LYS A 139 7.61 -2.46 -9.61
N THR A 140 7.70 -3.31 -10.60
CA THR A 140 8.01 -4.72 -10.42
C THR A 140 9.47 -4.89 -9.97
N SER A 141 9.81 -6.02 -9.37
CA SER A 141 11.22 -6.29 -9.01
C SER A 141 12.15 -6.27 -10.21
N ALA A 142 11.66 -6.56 -11.42
CA ALA A 142 12.45 -6.47 -12.65
C ALA A 142 12.70 -5.00 -13.03
N GLU A 143 11.69 -4.15 -13.00
CA GLU A 143 11.84 -2.71 -13.23
C GLU A 143 12.73 -2.05 -12.17
N VAL A 144 12.64 -2.47 -10.90
CA VAL A 144 13.56 -2.01 -9.84
C VAL A 144 15.00 -2.41 -10.16
N ALA A 145 15.22 -3.64 -10.59
CA ALA A 145 16.55 -4.12 -10.97
C ALA A 145 17.15 -3.30 -12.11
N GLU A 146 16.34 -2.97 -13.11
CA GLU A 146 16.73 -2.14 -14.27
C GLU A 146 17.04 -0.70 -13.84
N LEU A 147 16.15 -0.07 -13.07
CA LEU A 147 16.31 1.32 -12.62
C LEU A 147 17.51 1.53 -11.69
N GLU A 148 17.78 0.54 -10.81
CA GLU A 148 18.89 0.57 -9.87
C GLU A 148 20.21 0.03 -10.47
N GLY A 149 20.18 -0.51 -11.68
CA GLY A 149 21.35 -1.13 -12.32
C GLY A 149 21.89 -2.36 -11.56
N ILE A 150 21.02 -3.16 -10.94
CA ILE A 150 21.37 -4.31 -10.09
C ILE A 150 20.74 -5.61 -10.61
N PRO A 151 21.30 -6.78 -10.28
CA PRO A 151 20.69 -8.06 -10.63
C PRO A 151 19.29 -8.23 -10.04
N LEU A 152 18.38 -8.89 -10.76
CA LEU A 152 17.01 -9.16 -10.31
C LEU A 152 16.95 -9.85 -8.94
N GLY A 153 17.87 -10.77 -8.67
CA GLY A 153 17.98 -11.44 -7.36
C GLY A 153 18.29 -10.46 -6.24
N THR A 154 19.15 -9.48 -6.51
CA THR A 154 19.51 -8.41 -5.56
C THR A 154 18.31 -7.49 -5.29
N ALA A 155 17.57 -7.07 -6.32
CA ALA A 155 16.36 -6.28 -6.17
C ALA A 155 15.31 -6.99 -5.29
N LYS A 156 15.02 -8.26 -5.60
CA LYS A 156 14.11 -9.08 -4.78
C LYS A 156 14.57 -9.20 -3.33
N THR A 157 15.86 -9.42 -3.10
CA THR A 157 16.42 -9.54 -1.75
C THR A 157 16.34 -8.22 -1.00
N ARG A 158 16.69 -7.08 -1.63
CA ARG A 158 16.59 -5.75 -1.02
C ARG A 158 15.17 -5.43 -0.61
N ILE A 159 14.18 -5.64 -1.48
CA ILE A 159 12.76 -5.41 -1.19
C ILE A 159 12.30 -6.31 -0.04
N ARG A 160 12.61 -7.60 -0.08
CA ARG A 160 12.23 -8.56 0.97
C ARG A 160 12.83 -8.19 2.33
N THR A 161 14.14 -7.90 2.36
CA THR A 161 14.83 -7.55 3.61
C THR A 161 14.31 -6.23 4.18
N ALA A 162 14.02 -5.24 3.33
CA ALA A 162 13.42 -3.99 3.76
C ALA A 162 12.06 -4.23 4.43
N LEU A 163 11.18 -5.03 3.82
CA LEU A 163 9.87 -5.37 4.39
C LEU A 163 9.97 -6.12 5.72
N LEU A 164 10.93 -7.04 5.86
CA LEU A 164 11.16 -7.77 7.11
C LEU A 164 11.60 -6.81 8.22
N LYS A 165 12.57 -5.93 7.96
CA LYS A 165 13.04 -4.94 8.92
C LYS A 165 11.94 -3.96 9.35
N LEU A 166 11.12 -3.49 8.39
CA LEU A 166 9.96 -2.65 8.70
C LEU A 166 8.98 -3.37 9.62
N ARG A 167 8.70 -4.62 9.33
CA ARG A 167 7.82 -5.45 10.14
C ARG A 167 8.36 -5.58 11.57
N GLU A 168 9.62 -5.98 11.72
CA GLU A 168 10.29 -6.13 13.02
C GLU A 168 10.27 -4.81 13.82
N SER A 169 10.57 -3.68 13.17
CA SER A 169 10.54 -2.37 13.81
C SER A 169 9.16 -1.94 14.28
N LEU A 170 8.09 -2.36 13.58
CA LEU A 170 6.71 -2.05 13.94
C LEU A 170 6.15 -3.00 15.00
N GLU A 171 6.58 -4.27 15.02
CA GLU A 171 6.15 -5.28 16.01
C GLU A 171 6.80 -5.04 17.38
N THR A 172 8.09 -4.67 17.44
CA THR A 172 8.84 -4.42 18.70
C THR A 172 8.26 -3.26 19.53
N THR A 173 7.43 -2.41 18.97
CA THR A 173 6.82 -1.26 19.65
C THR A 173 5.46 -1.58 20.27
N HIS A 174 4.93 -2.78 20.11
CA HIS A 174 3.67 -3.21 20.73
C HIS A 174 3.84 -3.82 22.14
N GLU A 175 5.10 -4.00 22.62
CA GLU A 175 5.40 -4.64 23.91
C GLU A 175 5.85 -3.65 25.00
N LEU A 176 5.65 -2.35 24.82
CA LEU A 176 5.88 -1.31 25.83
C LEU A 176 4.60 -0.49 26.05
#